data_20097910666543595e402167648c4ff2
#
_entry.id   20097910666543595e402167648c4ff2
#
_cell.length_a   1.000
_cell.length_b   1.000
_cell.length_c   1.000
_cell.angle_alpha   90.00
_cell.angle_beta   90.00
_cell.angle_gamma   90.00
#
_symmetry.space_group_name_H-M   'P 1'
#
loop_
_entity.id
_entity.type
_entity.pdbx_description
1 polymer ?
#
loop_
_entity_poly.entity_id
_entity_poly.type
_entity_poly.pdbx_seq_one_letter_code
_entity_poly.pdbx_strand_id
1 'polypeptide(L)'
;GSEMCIRDSLSNAMEEIQKDFNETYPDVEILYNADSSGTLQTQIEEGARCDIFFSAADKQMDALVDEDLAKKDTVEDILENKVVLIKPKDGETKVTGFENITDAANIALAGDSVPVGQYSREIFDNLGITDEVNKMEINEGKNVSEVLAAVSEGSNEIGIVYATDAASVVDKVDVIAEAPADALKTPVLYPVGLIEDKEASEDDTAATEAFLEYIKSDDAMKVFEKYGFTAYKADDASETDDKDAEATEEADDTETNAETETTEEAK
;
A
#
# COMPACT_ATOMS: atom_id res chain seq x y z
N GLY A 1 -27.67 12.40 3.68
CA GLY A 1 -26.30 12.20 4.14
C GLY A 1 -25.69 10.94 3.56
N SER A 2 -24.40 10.97 3.32
CA SER A 2 -23.64 9.82 2.79
C SER A 2 -22.92 9.08 3.91
N GLU A 3 -22.90 7.75 3.85
CA GLU A 3 -22.16 6.90 4.77
C GLU A 3 -20.93 6.35 4.08
N MET A 4 -19.76 6.57 4.68
CA MET A 4 -18.47 6.17 4.15
C MET A 4 -17.78 5.16 5.04
N CYS A 5 -17.47 4.00 4.49
CA CYS A 5 -16.68 2.96 5.14
C CYS A 5 -15.21 3.16 4.81
N ILE A 6 -14.40 3.46 5.79
CA ILE A 6 -12.99 3.77 5.61
C ILE A 6 -12.10 2.87 6.46
N ARG A 7 -10.98 2.47 5.91
CA ARG A 7 -9.88 1.93 6.71
C ARG A 7 -9.49 2.93 7.79
N ASP A 8 -9.37 2.49 9.02
CA ASP A 8 -9.12 3.35 10.18
C ASP A 8 -7.88 4.24 10.07
N SER A 9 -6.84 3.80 9.34
CA SER A 9 -5.64 4.61 9.05
C SER A 9 -5.92 5.87 8.23
N LEU A 10 -7.08 5.96 7.57
CA LEU A 10 -7.51 7.12 6.77
C LEU A 10 -8.26 8.18 7.59
N SER A 11 -8.68 7.87 8.82
CA SER A 11 -9.65 8.66 9.58
C SER A 11 -9.24 10.13 9.72
N ASN A 12 -8.01 10.41 10.14
CA ASN A 12 -7.56 11.80 10.36
C ASN A 12 -7.50 12.60 9.05
N ALA A 13 -7.02 11.99 7.97
CA ALA A 13 -6.98 12.63 6.66
C ALA A 13 -8.39 12.90 6.15
N MET A 14 -9.30 11.94 6.29
CA MET A 14 -10.68 12.08 5.82
C MET A 14 -11.48 13.13 6.59
N GLU A 15 -11.25 13.29 7.89
CA GLU A 15 -11.86 14.38 8.68
C GLU A 15 -11.44 15.76 8.17
N GLU A 16 -10.15 15.94 7.85
CA GLU A 16 -9.65 17.20 7.28
C GLU A 16 -10.22 17.43 5.87
N ILE A 17 -10.23 16.42 5.01
CA ILE A 17 -10.78 16.48 3.65
C ILE A 17 -12.27 16.82 3.68
N GLN A 18 -13.05 16.21 4.58
CA GLN A 18 -14.47 16.54 4.75
C GLN A 18 -14.68 18.01 5.13
N LYS A 19 -13.87 18.50 6.06
CA LYS A 19 -13.94 19.91 6.48
C LYS A 19 -13.73 20.84 5.30
N ASP A 20 -12.72 20.58 4.48
CA ASP A 20 -12.43 21.39 3.29
C ASP A 20 -13.56 21.27 2.24
N PHE A 21 -14.08 20.07 2.03
CA PHE A 21 -15.24 19.82 1.15
C PHE A 21 -16.48 20.59 1.60
N ASN A 22 -16.76 20.61 2.91
CA ASN A 22 -17.92 21.32 3.47
C ASN A 22 -17.83 22.84 3.38
N GLU A 23 -16.67 23.44 3.07
CA GLU A 23 -16.58 24.86 2.74
C GLU A 23 -17.37 25.18 1.44
N THR A 24 -17.41 24.24 0.49
CA THR A 24 -18.17 24.37 -0.77
C THR A 24 -19.56 23.75 -0.67
N TYR A 25 -19.71 22.68 0.08
CA TYR A 25 -20.95 21.91 0.23
C TYR A 25 -21.40 21.80 1.69
N PRO A 26 -21.84 22.92 2.32
CA PRO A 26 -22.07 22.96 3.77
C PRO A 26 -23.25 22.09 4.25
N ASP A 27 -24.14 21.74 3.35
CA ASP A 27 -25.35 20.95 3.66
C ASP A 27 -25.13 19.42 3.49
N VAL A 28 -23.94 19.01 3.01
CA VAL A 28 -23.64 17.59 2.85
C VAL A 28 -23.06 17.04 4.14
N GLU A 29 -23.73 16.06 4.71
CA GLU A 29 -23.29 15.33 5.89
C GLU A 29 -22.63 14.01 5.44
N ILE A 30 -21.42 13.76 5.93
CA ILE A 30 -20.68 12.52 5.73
C ILE A 30 -20.53 11.82 7.08
N LEU A 31 -21.01 10.61 7.17
CA LEU A 31 -20.83 9.74 8.34
C LEU A 31 -19.75 8.70 8.05
N TYR A 32 -18.87 8.48 9.00
CA TYR A 32 -17.80 7.50 8.86
C TYR A 32 -18.05 6.25 9.70
N ASN A 33 -17.86 5.10 9.07
CA ASN A 33 -17.66 3.82 9.71
C ASN A 33 -16.19 3.42 9.50
N ALA A 34 -15.36 3.51 10.53
CA ALA A 34 -13.93 3.27 10.46
C ALA A 34 -13.56 1.95 11.14
N ASP A 35 -12.96 1.04 10.39
CA ASP A 35 -12.52 -0.27 10.88
C ASP A 35 -11.44 -0.86 9.95
N SER A 36 -11.05 -2.10 10.15
CA SER A 36 -10.23 -2.84 9.21
C SER A 36 -10.97 -3.07 7.88
N SER A 37 -10.23 -3.10 6.78
CA SER A 37 -10.85 -3.33 5.46
C SER A 37 -11.63 -4.64 5.37
N GLY A 38 -11.16 -5.70 6.03
CA GLY A 38 -11.84 -6.99 6.08
C GLY A 38 -13.15 -6.94 6.89
N THR A 39 -13.16 -6.24 8.03
CA THR A 39 -14.40 -6.04 8.83
C THR A 39 -15.43 -5.25 8.04
N LEU A 40 -15.00 -4.17 7.37
CA LEU A 40 -15.89 -3.34 6.56
C LEU A 40 -16.46 -4.11 5.36
N GLN A 41 -15.63 -4.91 4.67
CA GLN A 41 -16.09 -5.81 3.61
C GLN A 41 -17.21 -6.71 4.12
N THR A 42 -17.01 -7.41 5.22
CA THR A 42 -18.02 -8.31 5.81
C THR A 42 -19.31 -7.57 6.16
N GLN A 43 -19.21 -6.37 6.73
CA GLN A 43 -20.40 -5.56 7.07
C GLN A 43 -21.19 -5.17 5.81
N ILE A 44 -20.50 -4.81 4.71
CA ILE A 44 -21.15 -4.48 3.43
C ILE A 44 -21.81 -5.73 2.84
N GLU A 45 -21.16 -6.89 2.85
CA GLU A 45 -21.73 -8.17 2.42
C GLU A 45 -22.96 -8.57 3.23
N GLU A 46 -23.00 -8.24 4.52
CA GLU A 46 -24.14 -8.46 5.42
C GLU A 46 -25.25 -7.42 5.26
N GLY A 47 -25.08 -6.42 4.37
CA GLY A 47 -26.08 -5.42 4.05
C GLY A 47 -26.03 -4.15 4.91
N ALA A 48 -24.93 -3.88 5.59
CA ALA A 48 -24.72 -2.59 6.23
C ALA A 48 -24.68 -1.48 5.17
N ARG A 49 -25.28 -0.32 5.47
CA ARG A 49 -25.22 0.83 4.58
C ARG A 49 -23.78 1.29 4.43
N CYS A 50 -23.40 1.52 3.19
CA CYS A 50 -22.12 2.11 2.81
C CYS A 50 -22.29 2.70 1.42
N ASP A 51 -21.97 3.96 1.23
CA ASP A 51 -22.07 4.64 -0.05
C ASP A 51 -20.72 4.70 -0.77
N ILE A 52 -19.64 4.89 0.00
CA ILE A 52 -18.25 4.86 -0.46
C ILE A 52 -17.43 3.91 0.40
N PHE A 53 -16.70 3.02 -0.24
CA PHE A 53 -15.71 2.17 0.44
C PHE A 53 -14.29 2.60 0.08
N PHE A 54 -13.46 2.86 1.09
CA PHE A 54 -12.05 3.19 0.95
C PHE A 54 -11.22 2.15 1.69
N SER A 55 -10.68 1.21 0.95
CA SER A 55 -9.94 0.05 1.45
C SER A 55 -8.43 0.32 1.54
N ALA A 56 -7.73 -0.43 2.37
CA ALA A 56 -6.26 -0.47 2.43
C ALA A 56 -5.64 -1.60 1.60
N ALA A 57 -6.45 -2.32 0.83
CA ALA A 57 -5.99 -3.36 -0.09
C ALA A 57 -7.03 -3.60 -1.20
N ASP A 58 -6.55 -3.97 -2.38
CA ASP A 58 -7.39 -4.30 -3.53
C ASP A 58 -8.27 -5.51 -3.27
N LYS A 59 -7.75 -6.51 -2.55
CA LYS A 59 -8.44 -7.77 -2.28
C LYS A 59 -9.87 -7.59 -1.77
N GLN A 60 -10.09 -6.68 -0.83
CA GLN A 60 -11.41 -6.45 -0.24
C GLN A 60 -12.33 -5.70 -1.20
N MET A 61 -11.78 -4.76 -1.97
CA MET A 61 -12.53 -4.06 -3.00
C MET A 61 -12.92 -5.00 -4.14
N ASP A 62 -12.00 -5.82 -4.61
CA ASP A 62 -12.23 -6.80 -5.68
C ASP A 62 -13.30 -7.81 -5.29
N ALA A 63 -13.31 -8.27 -4.03
CA ALA A 63 -14.36 -9.16 -3.54
C ALA A 63 -15.76 -8.53 -3.67
N LEU A 64 -15.90 -7.25 -3.29
CA LEU A 64 -17.18 -6.54 -3.41
C LEU A 64 -17.58 -6.27 -4.88
N VAL A 65 -16.59 -6.06 -5.76
CA VAL A 65 -16.83 -5.95 -7.21
C VAL A 65 -17.32 -7.27 -7.79
N ASP A 66 -16.69 -8.39 -7.41
CA ASP A 66 -17.06 -9.73 -7.87
C ASP A 66 -18.47 -10.16 -7.41
N GLU A 67 -18.95 -9.61 -6.30
CA GLU A 67 -20.29 -9.82 -5.77
C GLU A 67 -21.33 -8.80 -6.26
N ASP A 68 -20.96 -7.91 -7.20
CA ASP A 68 -21.81 -6.82 -7.70
C ASP A 68 -22.29 -5.84 -6.59
N LEU A 69 -21.53 -5.73 -5.49
CA LEU A 69 -21.78 -4.81 -4.39
C LEU A 69 -21.03 -3.48 -4.55
N ALA A 70 -19.92 -3.45 -5.25
CA ALA A 70 -19.21 -2.23 -5.63
C ALA A 70 -19.33 -1.95 -7.12
N LYS A 71 -19.49 -0.66 -7.48
CA LYS A 71 -19.58 -0.19 -8.89
C LYS A 71 -18.18 -0.20 -9.50
N LYS A 72 -17.85 -1.25 -10.25
CA LYS A 72 -16.53 -1.49 -10.83
C LYS A 72 -15.94 -0.30 -11.58
N ASP A 73 -16.76 0.42 -12.35
CA ASP A 73 -16.34 1.58 -13.15
C ASP A 73 -15.98 2.81 -12.32
N THR A 74 -16.28 2.81 -11.02
CA THR A 74 -15.93 3.87 -10.07
C THR A 74 -14.72 3.55 -9.22
N VAL A 75 -14.26 2.29 -9.21
CA VAL A 75 -13.14 1.84 -8.39
C VAL A 75 -11.82 2.30 -8.99
N GLU A 76 -10.99 2.93 -8.17
CA GLU A 76 -9.68 3.44 -8.55
C GLU A 76 -8.71 3.37 -7.38
N ASP A 77 -7.48 2.89 -7.65
CA ASP A 77 -6.37 3.00 -6.72
C ASP A 77 -5.84 4.42 -6.74
N ILE A 78 -5.92 5.12 -5.63
CA ILE A 78 -5.53 6.54 -5.57
C ILE A 78 -4.40 6.84 -4.61
N LEU A 79 -4.13 5.96 -3.66
CA LEU A 79 -3.06 6.12 -2.67
C LEU A 79 -2.19 4.88 -2.58
N GLU A 80 -0.93 5.10 -2.22
CA GLU A 80 0.03 4.10 -1.81
C GLU A 80 0.53 4.41 -0.41
N ASN A 81 0.69 3.37 0.42
CA ASN A 81 1.35 3.50 1.71
C ASN A 81 2.73 2.85 1.64
N LYS A 82 3.78 3.65 1.71
CA LYS A 82 5.17 3.18 1.63
C LYS A 82 5.57 2.45 2.91
N VAL A 83 6.38 1.41 2.77
CA VAL A 83 7.09 0.77 3.88
C VAL A 83 8.38 1.54 4.11
N VAL A 84 8.61 1.99 5.34
CA VAL A 84 9.75 2.85 5.69
C VAL A 84 10.55 2.30 6.84
N LEU A 85 11.84 2.61 6.81
CA LEU A 85 12.81 2.36 7.87
C LEU A 85 12.91 3.61 8.73
N ILE A 86 12.73 3.47 10.03
CA ILE A 86 12.72 4.57 11.00
C ILE A 86 13.78 4.38 12.09
N LYS A 87 14.15 5.48 12.72
CA LYS A 87 14.98 5.56 13.93
C LYS A 87 14.34 6.50 14.95
N PRO A 88 14.73 6.45 16.23
CA PRO A 88 14.34 7.47 17.20
C PRO A 88 14.71 8.86 16.72
N LYS A 89 13.90 9.87 17.05
CA LYS A 89 14.22 11.28 16.80
C LYS A 89 15.57 11.59 17.43
N ASP A 90 16.45 12.22 16.66
CA ASP A 90 17.83 12.54 17.08
C ASP A 90 18.68 11.32 17.50
N GLY A 91 18.21 10.09 17.24
CA GLY A 91 18.98 8.86 17.45
C GLY A 91 20.13 8.72 16.44
N GLU A 92 21.22 8.15 16.89
CA GLU A 92 22.37 7.87 16.02
C GLU A 92 22.27 6.43 15.45
N THR A 93 22.54 6.27 14.17
CA THR A 93 22.66 4.98 13.49
C THR A 93 23.62 5.10 12.31
N LYS A 94 24.26 3.99 11.97
CA LYS A 94 25.05 3.88 10.72
C LYS A 94 24.20 3.47 9.53
N VAL A 95 22.94 3.07 9.77
CA VAL A 95 22.02 2.61 8.74
C VAL A 95 21.56 3.81 7.91
N THR A 96 21.68 3.67 6.60
CA THR A 96 21.30 4.68 5.61
C THR A 96 20.19 4.22 4.67
N GLY A 97 19.91 2.92 4.66
CA GLY A 97 18.88 2.33 3.82
C GLY A 97 18.66 0.85 4.18
N PHE A 98 17.78 0.20 3.44
CA PHE A 98 17.48 -1.22 3.67
C PHE A 98 18.66 -2.14 3.37
N GLU A 99 19.54 -1.75 2.43
CA GLU A 99 20.70 -2.51 2.01
C GLU A 99 21.76 -2.68 3.10
N ASN A 100 21.83 -1.76 4.07
CA ASN A 100 22.77 -1.84 5.17
C ASN A 100 22.11 -1.88 6.55
N ILE A 101 20.89 -2.42 6.61
CA ILE A 101 20.07 -2.52 7.83
C ILE A 101 20.78 -3.29 8.95
N THR A 102 21.67 -4.22 8.59
CA THR A 102 22.45 -5.06 9.51
C THR A 102 23.59 -4.32 10.21
N ASP A 103 23.84 -3.06 9.86
CA ASP A 103 24.77 -2.19 10.60
C ASP A 103 24.20 -1.71 11.94
N ALA A 104 22.88 -1.85 12.14
CA ALA A 104 22.23 -1.55 13.41
C ALA A 104 22.49 -2.62 14.47
N ALA A 105 22.54 -2.21 15.73
CA ALA A 105 22.67 -3.13 16.85
C ALA A 105 21.43 -4.03 17.04
N ASN A 106 20.26 -3.49 16.83
CA ASN A 106 19.00 -4.21 16.93
C ASN A 106 17.91 -3.57 16.04
N ILE A 107 16.84 -4.31 15.83
CA ILE A 107 15.72 -3.90 14.99
C ILE A 107 14.37 -4.28 15.60
N ALA A 108 13.40 -3.39 15.54
CA ALA A 108 12.00 -3.69 15.82
C ALA A 108 11.28 -4.06 14.52
N LEU A 109 10.66 -5.24 14.49
CA LEU A 109 9.90 -5.77 13.35
C LEU A 109 8.54 -6.28 13.82
N ALA A 110 7.51 -6.07 13.02
CA ALA A 110 6.25 -6.76 13.23
C ALA A 110 6.38 -8.26 12.91
N GLY A 111 5.60 -9.08 13.60
CA GLY A 111 5.56 -10.52 13.38
C GLY A 111 5.13 -10.90 11.96
N ASP A 112 5.39 -12.11 11.56
CA ASP A 112 5.10 -12.65 10.22
C ASP A 112 3.61 -12.79 9.91
N SER A 113 2.75 -12.78 10.93
CA SER A 113 1.29 -12.73 10.78
C SER A 113 0.74 -11.31 10.55
N VAL A 114 1.58 -10.28 10.72
CA VAL A 114 1.22 -8.87 10.57
C VAL A 114 1.59 -8.40 9.15
N PRO A 115 0.71 -7.68 8.43
CA PRO A 115 0.99 -7.28 7.05
C PRO A 115 2.34 -6.57 6.85
N VAL A 116 2.68 -5.57 7.65
CA VAL A 116 3.98 -4.88 7.53
C VAL A 116 5.16 -5.80 7.87
N GLY A 117 4.95 -6.81 8.72
CA GLY A 117 5.94 -7.85 8.99
C GLY A 117 6.17 -8.78 7.80
N GLN A 118 5.10 -9.09 7.06
CA GLN A 118 5.19 -9.87 5.80
C GLN A 118 5.92 -9.07 4.72
N TYR A 119 5.57 -7.79 4.53
CA TYR A 119 6.27 -6.91 3.59
C TYR A 119 7.75 -6.74 3.96
N SER A 120 8.08 -6.61 5.24
CA SER A 120 9.47 -6.50 5.69
C SER A 120 10.29 -7.73 5.29
N ARG A 121 9.74 -8.91 5.44
CA ARG A 121 10.41 -10.17 5.08
C ARG A 121 10.52 -10.34 3.57
N GLU A 122 9.51 -9.95 2.80
CA GLU A 122 9.57 -9.91 1.34
C GLU A 122 10.69 -8.96 0.86
N ILE A 123 10.81 -7.79 1.46
CA ILE A 123 11.90 -6.84 1.17
C ILE A 123 13.26 -7.47 1.44
N PHE A 124 13.45 -8.14 2.58
CA PHE A 124 14.71 -8.80 2.91
C PHE A 124 15.05 -9.92 1.93
N ASP A 125 14.06 -10.71 1.52
CA ASP A 125 14.24 -11.80 0.55
C ASP A 125 14.64 -11.23 -0.83
N ASN A 126 13.95 -10.19 -1.30
CA ASN A 126 14.24 -9.56 -2.58
C ASN A 126 15.61 -8.84 -2.61
N LEU A 127 16.06 -8.33 -1.47
CA LEU A 127 17.40 -7.75 -1.31
C LEU A 127 18.48 -8.78 -1.02
N GLY A 128 18.11 -10.05 -0.77
CA GLY A 128 19.05 -11.13 -0.45
C GLY A 128 19.74 -10.99 0.91
N ILE A 129 19.09 -10.36 1.89
CA ILE A 129 19.66 -10.08 3.24
C ILE A 129 18.95 -10.80 4.38
N THR A 130 18.02 -11.69 4.09
CA THR A 130 17.23 -12.42 5.10
C THR A 130 18.09 -13.14 6.13
N ASP A 131 19.12 -13.83 5.70
CA ASP A 131 20.00 -14.61 6.61
C ASP A 131 20.80 -13.69 7.55
N GLU A 132 21.22 -12.53 7.07
CA GLU A 132 21.94 -11.53 7.86
C GLU A 132 21.01 -10.85 8.87
N VAL A 133 19.80 -10.47 8.46
CA VAL A 133 18.81 -9.88 9.36
C VAL A 133 18.40 -10.87 10.45
N ASN A 134 18.24 -12.14 10.15
CA ASN A 134 17.91 -13.18 11.13
C ASN A 134 19.00 -13.41 12.20
N LYS A 135 20.21 -12.89 11.99
CA LYS A 135 21.29 -12.92 12.99
C LYS A 135 21.29 -11.69 13.92
N MET A 136 20.50 -10.67 13.57
CA MET A 136 20.36 -9.48 14.41
C MET A 136 19.54 -9.78 15.67
N GLU A 137 19.68 -8.90 16.66
CA GLU A 137 18.74 -8.83 17.77
C GLU A 137 17.42 -8.23 17.27
N ILE A 138 16.39 -9.06 17.15
CA ILE A 138 15.04 -8.67 16.67
C ILE A 138 14.09 -8.57 17.85
N ASN A 139 13.47 -7.39 18.03
CA ASN A 139 12.35 -7.19 18.91
C ASN A 139 11.07 -7.29 18.07
N GLU A 140 10.33 -8.40 18.23
CA GLU A 140 9.12 -8.65 17.46
C GLU A 140 7.90 -8.02 18.11
N GLY A 141 7.20 -7.15 17.37
CA GLY A 141 5.93 -6.55 17.75
C GLY A 141 4.74 -7.36 17.25
N LYS A 142 3.67 -7.44 18.03
CA LYS A 142 2.42 -8.11 17.65
C LYS A 142 1.59 -7.31 16.64
N ASN A 143 1.93 -6.04 16.46
CA ASN A 143 1.32 -5.12 15.51
C ASN A 143 2.29 -3.97 15.21
N VAL A 144 1.96 -3.14 14.21
CA VAL A 144 2.80 -2.01 13.82
C VAL A 144 2.94 -0.96 14.92
N SER A 145 1.93 -0.78 15.76
CA SER A 145 1.96 0.19 16.86
C SER A 145 3.01 -0.16 17.92
N GLU A 146 3.20 -1.45 18.21
CA GLU A 146 4.26 -1.91 19.11
C GLU A 146 5.66 -1.66 18.54
N VAL A 147 5.84 -1.86 17.23
CA VAL A 147 7.10 -1.53 16.53
C VAL A 147 7.38 -0.03 16.60
N LEU A 148 6.38 0.79 16.29
CA LEU A 148 6.48 2.25 16.35
C LEU A 148 6.83 2.73 17.76
N ALA A 149 6.20 2.18 18.80
CA ALA A 149 6.48 2.48 20.19
C ALA A 149 7.91 2.09 20.58
N ALA A 150 8.37 0.89 20.21
CA ALA A 150 9.71 0.42 20.51
C ALA A 150 10.81 1.34 19.96
N VAL A 151 10.61 1.90 18.77
CA VAL A 151 11.54 2.87 18.17
C VAL A 151 11.38 4.24 18.79
N SER A 152 10.14 4.76 18.90
CA SER A 152 9.89 6.11 19.41
C SER A 152 10.31 6.31 20.87
N GLU A 153 10.30 5.24 21.66
CA GLU A 153 10.77 5.21 23.06
C GLU A 153 12.28 4.94 23.17
N GLY A 154 12.97 4.68 22.07
CA GLY A 154 14.40 4.43 22.03
C GLY A 154 14.82 3.04 22.48
N SER A 155 13.90 2.09 22.59
CA SER A 155 14.21 0.69 22.93
C SER A 155 14.91 -0.05 21.80
N ASN A 156 14.71 0.38 20.56
CA ASN A 156 15.37 -0.14 19.35
C ASN A 156 16.05 0.97 18.57
N GLU A 157 17.19 0.64 17.94
CA GLU A 157 17.95 1.57 17.10
C GLU A 157 17.20 1.93 15.83
N ILE A 158 16.56 0.91 15.21
CA ILE A 158 15.76 1.06 13.98
C ILE A 158 14.51 0.20 14.05
N GLY A 159 13.58 0.46 13.14
CA GLY A 159 12.38 -0.37 12.95
C GLY A 159 11.75 -0.15 11.59
N ILE A 160 10.83 -1.02 11.20
CA ILE A 160 10.08 -0.94 9.95
C ILE A 160 8.61 -0.78 10.24
N VAL A 161 8.02 0.29 9.68
CA VAL A 161 6.62 0.67 9.79
C VAL A 161 6.11 1.19 8.44
N TYR A 162 4.84 1.59 8.36
CA TYR A 162 4.34 2.35 7.22
C TYR A 162 4.68 3.85 7.34
N ALA A 163 4.75 4.54 6.22
CA ALA A 163 4.97 5.98 6.18
C ALA A 163 3.90 6.75 6.98
N THR A 164 2.65 6.29 6.98
CA THR A 164 1.57 6.88 7.77
C THR A 164 1.78 6.75 9.27
N ASP A 165 2.37 5.65 9.74
CA ASP A 165 2.71 5.47 11.15
C ASP A 165 3.82 6.46 11.56
N ALA A 166 4.86 6.58 10.76
CA ALA A 166 5.95 7.54 10.99
C ALA A 166 5.43 8.99 10.99
N ALA A 167 4.53 9.34 10.06
CA ALA A 167 3.92 10.66 9.96
C ALA A 167 3.09 11.04 11.19
N SER A 168 2.51 10.05 11.89
CA SER A 168 1.73 10.28 13.10
C SER A 168 2.57 10.70 14.32
N VAL A 169 3.87 10.47 14.29
CA VAL A 169 4.81 10.73 15.40
C VAL A 169 6.12 11.39 14.92
N VAL A 170 6.01 12.38 14.03
CA VAL A 170 7.17 13.09 13.42
C VAL A 170 8.09 13.77 14.44
N ASP A 171 7.60 14.04 15.64
CA ASP A 171 8.35 14.57 16.77
C ASP A 171 9.14 13.52 17.54
N LYS A 172 8.92 12.23 17.28
CA LYS A 172 9.52 11.10 18.02
C LYS A 172 10.38 10.17 17.17
N VAL A 173 10.19 10.16 15.87
CA VAL A 173 10.95 9.33 14.93
C VAL A 173 11.39 10.13 13.71
N ASP A 174 12.51 9.69 13.10
CA ASP A 174 12.95 10.12 11.78
C ASP A 174 12.86 8.96 10.80
N VAL A 175 12.42 9.23 9.58
CA VAL A 175 12.46 8.27 8.47
C VAL A 175 13.88 8.27 7.89
N ILE A 176 14.51 7.10 7.86
CA ILE A 176 15.83 6.89 7.25
C ILE A 176 15.70 6.74 5.74
N ALA A 177 14.82 5.83 5.31
CA ALA A 177 14.60 5.49 3.90
C ALA A 177 13.24 4.83 3.68
N GLU A 178 12.73 4.95 2.45
CA GLU A 178 11.64 4.12 1.95
C GLU A 178 12.21 2.80 1.40
N ALA A 179 11.40 1.73 1.43
CA ALA A 179 11.74 0.49 0.75
C ALA A 179 11.96 0.76 -0.75
N PRO A 180 12.97 0.12 -1.40
CA PRO A 180 13.16 0.23 -2.83
C PRO A 180 11.88 -0.18 -3.58
N ALA A 181 11.56 0.53 -4.68
CA ALA A 181 10.31 0.33 -5.43
C ALA A 181 10.15 -1.10 -5.98
N ASP A 182 11.25 -1.77 -6.29
CA ASP A 182 11.32 -3.15 -6.80
C ASP A 182 11.45 -4.21 -5.68
N ALA A 183 11.53 -3.79 -4.42
CA ALA A 183 11.67 -4.70 -3.29
C ALA A 183 10.35 -5.34 -2.85
N LEU A 184 9.21 -4.83 -3.29
CA LEU A 184 7.88 -5.40 -3.11
C LEU A 184 7.27 -5.76 -4.46
N LYS A 185 6.80 -7.00 -4.59
CA LYS A 185 6.12 -7.46 -5.81
C LYS A 185 4.83 -6.68 -6.09
N THR A 186 4.12 -6.33 -5.03
CA THR A 186 2.86 -5.58 -5.11
C THR A 186 2.94 -4.40 -4.14
N PRO A 187 2.78 -3.15 -4.60
CA PRO A 187 2.73 -2.00 -3.72
C PRO A 187 1.49 -2.06 -2.81
N VAL A 188 1.52 -1.35 -1.69
CA VAL A 188 0.39 -1.26 -0.75
C VAL A 188 -0.55 -0.17 -1.25
N LEU A 189 -1.57 -0.56 -2.03
CA LEU A 189 -2.52 0.34 -2.66
C LEU A 189 -3.82 0.47 -1.88
N TYR A 190 -4.43 1.66 -1.97
CA TYR A 190 -5.69 2.01 -1.34
C TYR A 190 -6.72 2.34 -2.43
N PRO A 191 -7.58 1.38 -2.81
CA PRO A 191 -8.68 1.61 -3.72
C PRO A 191 -9.84 2.30 -3.03
N VAL A 192 -10.51 3.19 -3.76
CA VAL A 192 -11.77 3.81 -3.38
C VAL A 192 -12.81 3.58 -4.46
N GLY A 193 -14.07 3.39 -4.08
CA GLY A 193 -15.16 3.20 -5.04
C GLY A 193 -16.53 3.34 -4.41
N LEU A 194 -17.56 3.51 -5.26
CA LEU A 194 -18.95 3.55 -4.85
C LEU A 194 -19.48 2.13 -4.58
N ILE A 195 -20.25 2.01 -3.51
CA ILE A 195 -21.00 0.81 -3.19
C ILE A 195 -22.42 0.95 -3.75
N GLU A 196 -22.99 -0.15 -4.25
CA GLU A 196 -24.36 -0.18 -4.74
C GLU A 196 -25.36 0.04 -3.60
N ASP A 197 -26.06 1.15 -3.64
CA ASP A 197 -27.23 1.40 -2.78
C ASP A 197 -28.47 1.59 -3.66
N LYS A 198 -29.34 0.60 -3.64
CA LYS A 198 -30.60 0.62 -4.42
C LYS A 198 -31.69 1.49 -3.78
N GLU A 199 -31.47 1.93 -2.55
CA GLU A 199 -32.43 2.73 -1.76
C GLU A 199 -32.01 4.21 -1.67
N ALA A 200 -30.81 4.58 -2.18
CA ALA A 200 -30.33 5.96 -2.17
C ALA A 200 -31.21 6.88 -3.01
N SER A 201 -31.50 8.08 -2.48
CA SER A 201 -32.16 9.12 -3.25
C SER A 201 -31.22 9.71 -4.31
N GLU A 202 -31.78 10.39 -5.33
CA GLU A 202 -30.96 11.08 -6.35
C GLU A 202 -30.05 12.15 -5.73
N ASP A 203 -30.53 12.86 -4.70
CA ASP A 203 -29.76 13.89 -3.99
C ASP A 203 -28.60 13.26 -3.18
N ASP A 204 -28.84 12.12 -2.52
CA ASP A 204 -27.78 11.40 -1.80
C ASP A 204 -26.74 10.86 -2.77
N THR A 205 -27.16 10.31 -3.91
CA THR A 205 -26.24 9.82 -4.95
C THR A 205 -25.38 10.95 -5.49
N ALA A 206 -25.96 12.11 -5.82
CA ALA A 206 -25.20 13.26 -6.32
C ALA A 206 -24.19 13.80 -5.29
N ALA A 207 -24.57 13.84 -4.01
CA ALA A 207 -23.66 14.27 -2.94
C ALA A 207 -22.49 13.28 -2.75
N THR A 208 -22.78 11.98 -2.81
CA THR A 208 -21.79 10.91 -2.71
C THR A 208 -20.80 10.96 -3.87
N GLU A 209 -21.27 11.12 -5.10
CA GLU A 209 -20.42 11.26 -6.29
C GLU A 209 -19.57 12.52 -6.23
N ALA A 210 -20.11 13.65 -5.79
CA ALA A 210 -19.35 14.89 -5.61
C ALA A 210 -18.23 14.73 -4.57
N PHE A 211 -18.49 14.01 -3.47
CA PHE A 211 -17.47 13.76 -2.46
C PHE A 211 -16.39 12.79 -2.95
N LEU A 212 -16.77 11.74 -3.69
CA LEU A 212 -15.79 10.84 -4.30
C LEU A 212 -14.86 11.58 -5.28
N GLU A 213 -15.40 12.47 -6.12
CA GLU A 213 -14.59 13.30 -7.02
C GLU A 213 -13.65 14.23 -6.24
N TYR A 214 -14.13 14.80 -5.12
CA TYR A 214 -13.29 15.65 -4.28
C TYR A 214 -12.14 14.85 -3.62
N ILE A 215 -12.38 13.62 -3.16
CA ILE A 215 -11.36 12.73 -2.62
C ILE A 215 -10.23 12.47 -3.63
N LYS A 216 -10.55 12.43 -4.92
CA LYS A 216 -9.58 12.24 -6.02
C LYS A 216 -8.89 13.53 -6.46
N SER A 217 -9.28 14.69 -5.93
CA SER A 217 -8.74 15.99 -6.31
C SER A 217 -7.30 16.21 -5.82
N ASP A 218 -6.59 17.13 -6.48
CA ASP A 218 -5.24 17.53 -6.08
C ASP A 218 -5.21 18.13 -4.67
N ASP A 219 -6.27 18.83 -4.25
CA ASP A 219 -6.37 19.39 -2.91
C ASP A 219 -6.50 18.32 -1.84
N ALA A 220 -7.32 17.28 -2.08
CA ALA A 220 -7.40 16.12 -1.21
C ALA A 220 -6.07 15.33 -1.19
N MET A 221 -5.37 15.20 -2.32
CA MET A 221 -4.06 14.55 -2.37
C MET A 221 -3.03 15.23 -1.46
N LYS A 222 -3.00 16.55 -1.41
CA LYS A 222 -2.13 17.32 -0.48
C LYS A 222 -2.39 16.97 0.98
N VAL A 223 -3.67 16.77 1.35
CA VAL A 223 -4.04 16.33 2.70
C VAL A 223 -3.55 14.91 2.96
N PHE A 224 -3.77 13.98 2.04
CA PHE A 224 -3.27 12.61 2.18
C PHE A 224 -1.74 12.56 2.33
N GLU A 225 -1.02 13.32 1.53
CA GLU A 225 0.45 13.43 1.60
C GLU A 225 0.93 13.95 2.97
N LYS A 226 0.22 14.92 3.54
CA LYS A 226 0.47 15.43 4.90
C LYS A 226 0.38 14.34 5.97
N TYR A 227 -0.51 13.37 5.78
CA TYR A 227 -0.68 12.21 6.68
C TYR A 227 0.18 11.00 6.31
N GLY A 228 1.11 11.13 5.37
CA GLY A 228 2.12 10.14 5.04
C GLY A 228 1.75 9.20 3.88
N PHE A 229 0.62 9.41 3.21
CA PHE A 229 0.27 8.68 1.99
C PHE A 229 1.02 9.25 0.78
N THR A 230 1.21 8.43 -0.24
CA THR A 230 1.71 8.85 -1.55
C THR A 230 0.57 8.74 -2.56
N ALA A 231 0.39 9.76 -3.40
CA ALA A 231 -0.55 9.69 -4.52
C ALA A 231 -0.14 8.55 -5.47
N TYR A 232 -1.11 7.76 -5.92
CA TYR A 232 -0.90 6.70 -6.89
C TYR A 232 -1.69 6.98 -8.16
N LYS A 233 -1.05 6.75 -9.33
CA LYS A 233 -1.68 6.77 -10.65
C LYS A 233 -1.25 5.54 -11.42
N ALA A 234 -2.19 4.81 -12.00
CA ALA A 234 -1.94 3.57 -12.73
C ALA A 234 -0.98 3.76 -13.94
N ASP A 235 -0.94 4.96 -14.52
CA ASP A 235 -0.06 5.29 -15.66
C ASP A 235 1.43 5.35 -15.26
N ASP A 236 1.75 5.64 -14.00
CA ASP A 236 3.12 5.66 -13.49
C ASP A 236 3.72 4.26 -13.33
N ALA A 237 2.89 3.21 -13.25
CA ALA A 237 3.32 1.83 -13.14
C ALA A 237 3.75 1.23 -14.49
N SER A 238 3.34 1.80 -15.63
CA SER A 238 3.68 1.30 -16.97
C SER A 238 5.04 1.78 -17.50
N GLU A 239 5.64 2.80 -16.87
CA GLU A 239 6.95 3.32 -17.30
C GLU A 239 8.16 2.54 -16.74
N THR A 240 7.94 1.61 -15.78
CA THR A 240 9.02 0.81 -15.21
C THR A 240 9.23 -0.55 -15.90
N ASP A 241 8.26 -1.03 -16.69
CA ASP A 241 8.33 -2.33 -17.36
C ASP A 241 8.89 -2.27 -18.81
N ASP A 242 9.08 -1.07 -19.41
CA ASP A 242 9.48 -0.93 -20.80
C ASP A 242 10.98 -0.64 -21.03
N LYS A 243 11.83 -0.74 -19.98
CA LYS A 243 13.28 -0.48 -20.13
C LYS A 243 14.16 -1.72 -20.25
N ASP A 244 13.64 -2.94 -20.12
CA ASP A 244 14.43 -4.17 -20.22
C ASP A 244 14.08 -5.08 -21.41
N ALA A 245 13.32 -4.60 -22.40
CA ALA A 245 12.93 -5.39 -23.57
C ALA A 245 13.60 -4.94 -24.90
N GLU A 246 14.76 -4.29 -24.88
CA GLU A 246 15.49 -3.97 -26.11
C GLU A 246 16.99 -4.25 -25.97
N ALA A 247 17.36 -5.51 -26.03
CA ALA A 247 18.67 -5.98 -26.48
C ALA A 247 18.73 -7.51 -26.55
N THR A 248 18.30 -8.12 -27.64
CA THR A 248 18.98 -9.26 -28.29
C THR A 248 18.17 -9.73 -29.50
N GLU A 249 18.34 -9.05 -30.61
CA GLU A 249 18.22 -9.63 -31.96
C GLU A 249 19.35 -9.03 -32.81
N GLU A 250 20.39 -9.79 -32.96
CA GLU A 250 21.18 -9.79 -34.24
C GLU A 250 22.03 -11.05 -34.29
N ALA A 251 21.69 -11.79 -35.35
CA ALA A 251 22.56 -12.54 -36.25
C ALA A 251 23.25 -13.82 -35.76
N ASP A 252 22.85 -14.95 -36.29
CA ASP A 252 23.72 -15.55 -37.32
C ASP A 252 22.94 -16.54 -38.20
N ASP A 253 22.91 -16.17 -39.48
CA ASP A 253 22.47 -16.95 -40.61
C ASP A 253 23.73 -17.59 -41.18
N THR A 254 23.89 -18.91 -41.14
CA THR A 254 24.70 -19.63 -42.13
C THR A 254 24.22 -21.05 -42.31
N GLU A 255 23.65 -21.27 -43.47
CA GLU A 255 23.47 -22.55 -44.13
C GLU A 255 24.78 -23.39 -44.12
N THR A 256 24.63 -24.70 -43.99
CA THR A 256 25.18 -25.62 -44.98
C THR A 256 24.58 -27.02 -44.87
N ASN A 257 24.05 -27.40 -45.97
CA ASN A 257 23.62 -28.65 -46.54
C ASN A 257 24.73 -29.73 -46.53
N ALA A 258 24.36 -30.98 -46.34
CA ALA A 258 24.77 -32.19 -47.14
C ALA A 258 24.45 -33.47 -46.34
N GLU A 259 23.44 -34.17 -46.76
CA GLU A 259 23.41 -35.40 -47.56
C GLU A 259 24.15 -36.61 -46.98
N THR A 260 23.33 -37.67 -46.90
CA THR A 260 23.47 -39.08 -47.34
C THR A 260 24.02 -40.10 -46.36
N GLU A 261 23.22 -41.05 -46.27
CA GLU A 261 23.18 -42.48 -46.61
C GLU A 261 23.49 -43.48 -45.45
N THR A 262 22.45 -44.27 -45.22
CA THR A 262 22.33 -45.74 -45.29
C THR A 262 23.29 -46.64 -44.51
N THR A 263 22.71 -47.54 -43.86
CA THR A 263 22.64 -49.01 -43.91
C THR A 263 22.95 -49.62 -42.54
N GLU A 264 22.01 -50.32 -41.99
CA GLU A 264 21.75 -51.78 -41.99
C GLU A 264 22.61 -52.62 -41.04
N GLU A 265 21.88 -53.40 -40.28
CA GLU A 265 22.04 -54.79 -39.76
C GLU A 265 22.85 -55.06 -38.49
N ALA A 266 22.06 -55.60 -37.61
CA ALA A 266 22.11 -56.93 -36.93
C ALA A 266 23.31 -57.29 -36.05
N LYS A 267 23.03 -57.44 -34.82
CA LYS A 267 22.92 -58.74 -34.11
C LYS A 267 22.52 -58.52 -32.68
#